data_87ec32ae189951362c543d0c5cc21bb4
#
_entry.id   87ec32ae189951362c543d0c5cc21bb4
#
_cell.length_a   1.000
_cell.length_b   1.000
_cell.length_c   1.000
_cell.angle_alpha   90.00
_cell.angle_beta   90.00
_cell.angle_gamma   90.00
#
_symmetry.space_group_name_H-M   'P 1'
#
loop_
_entity.id
_entity.type
_entity.pdbx_description
1 polymer ?
#
loop_
_entity_poly.entity_id
_entity_poly.type
_entity_poly.pdbx_seq_one_letter_code
_entity_poly.pdbx_strand_id
1 'polypeptide(L)'
;MKKPKPLFASFLLLLGFLFTRCSPDKTVFSSSTEEVLVRSAWTVDYYYNTQDMTDEFSSGRLLFSSTGAVGYQKNGEIIAGKWSRKIDAANNELIDLQFNTSNANVGMLNETWKLISHSSNLLLFEGNGSTDVRFRIKTQ
;
A
#
# COMPACT_ATOMS: atom_id res chain seq x y z
N MET A 1 19.99 78.35 -13.01
CA MET A 1 18.89 77.35 -12.75
C MET A 1 19.45 75.94 -12.93
N LYS A 2 19.74 75.23 -11.86
CA LYS A 2 20.21 73.83 -11.91
C LYS A 2 19.05 72.88 -11.69
N LYS A 3 18.78 72.04 -12.68
CA LYS A 3 17.74 70.97 -12.58
C LYS A 3 18.22 69.84 -11.62
N PRO A 4 17.44 69.39 -10.68
CA PRO A 4 17.79 68.24 -9.89
C PRO A 4 17.59 66.93 -10.70
N LYS A 5 18.56 66.03 -10.60
CA LYS A 5 18.54 64.71 -11.20
C LYS A 5 17.61 63.77 -10.39
N PRO A 6 16.80 62.91 -11.02
CA PRO A 6 15.99 61.94 -10.29
C PRO A 6 16.84 60.72 -9.91
N LEU A 7 17.24 60.65 -8.65
CA LEU A 7 18.00 59.55 -8.05
C LEU A 7 17.08 58.48 -7.40
N PHE A 8 15.78 58.48 -7.77
CA PHE A 8 14.79 57.61 -7.13
C PHE A 8 14.34 56.40 -7.95
N ALA A 9 14.83 56.23 -9.19
CA ALA A 9 14.33 55.13 -10.05
C ALA A 9 15.12 53.82 -9.91
N SER A 10 16.24 53.79 -9.18
CA SER A 10 17.14 52.61 -9.14
C SER A 10 16.96 51.73 -7.91
N PHE A 11 16.16 52.15 -6.91
CA PHE A 11 15.98 51.40 -5.68
C PHE A 11 14.78 50.45 -5.67
N LEU A 12 13.89 50.56 -6.65
CA LEU A 12 12.67 49.72 -6.72
C LEU A 12 12.89 48.41 -7.48
N LEU A 13 14.03 48.24 -8.14
CA LEU A 13 14.30 47.03 -8.96
C LEU A 13 15.06 45.93 -8.20
N LEU A 14 15.48 46.21 -6.94
CA LEU A 14 16.26 45.25 -6.15
C LEU A 14 15.41 44.48 -5.14
N LEU A 15 14.10 44.78 -5.00
CA LEU A 15 13.21 44.09 -4.05
C LEU A 15 12.45 42.92 -4.68
N GLY A 16 12.63 42.66 -5.97
CA GLY A 16 11.86 41.66 -6.73
C GLY A 16 12.41 40.24 -6.71
N PHE A 17 13.59 39.97 -6.14
CA PHE A 17 14.26 38.67 -6.27
C PHE A 17 14.36 37.83 -5.00
N LEU A 18 13.67 38.18 -3.92
CA LEU A 18 13.71 37.42 -2.67
C LEU A 18 12.50 36.48 -2.44
N PHE A 19 11.64 36.30 -3.45
CA PHE A 19 10.74 35.18 -3.44
C PHE A 19 11.41 33.93 -4.04
N THR A 20 12.50 33.48 -3.41
CA THR A 20 12.95 32.11 -3.60
C THR A 20 11.80 31.21 -3.20
N ARG A 21 11.21 30.57 -4.21
CA ARG A 21 10.24 29.51 -4.06
C ARG A 21 10.80 28.45 -3.12
N CYS A 22 10.41 28.50 -1.87
CA CYS A 22 10.43 27.32 -1.02
C CYS A 22 9.32 26.41 -1.59
N SER A 23 9.66 25.60 -2.58
CA SER A 23 8.87 24.43 -2.87
C SER A 23 8.99 23.56 -1.62
N PRO A 24 7.91 23.26 -0.89
CA PRO A 24 7.98 22.20 0.08
C PRO A 24 8.26 20.94 -0.73
N ASP A 25 9.48 20.43 -0.65
CA ASP A 25 9.79 19.08 -1.04
C ASP A 25 8.84 18.17 -0.23
N LYS A 26 7.70 17.89 -0.83
CA LYS A 26 6.89 16.76 -0.41
C LYS A 26 7.62 15.51 -0.90
N THR A 27 8.71 15.17 -0.24
CA THR A 27 9.15 13.78 -0.16
C THR A 27 8.10 13.06 0.68
N VAL A 28 6.94 12.84 0.08
CA VAL A 28 6.05 11.80 0.54
C VAL A 28 6.82 10.52 0.23
N PHE A 29 7.55 10.01 1.22
CA PHE A 29 8.02 8.64 1.21
C PHE A 29 6.77 7.77 1.29
N SER A 30 6.11 7.58 0.16
CA SER A 30 5.16 6.50 -0.02
C SER A 30 6.01 5.23 -0.02
N SER A 31 6.08 4.57 1.15
CA SER A 31 6.64 3.23 1.21
C SER A 31 5.91 2.37 0.19
N SER A 32 6.65 1.61 -0.61
CA SER A 32 6.04 0.70 -1.56
C SER A 32 5.15 -0.30 -0.81
N THR A 33 4.12 -0.81 -1.46
CA THR A 33 3.25 -1.85 -0.86
C THR A 33 4.06 -3.06 -0.41
N GLU A 34 5.13 -3.40 -1.13
CA GLU A 34 6.06 -4.46 -0.74
C GLU A 34 6.73 -4.17 0.60
N GLU A 35 7.28 -2.97 0.79
CA GLU A 35 7.90 -2.57 2.06
C GLU A 35 6.88 -2.58 3.21
N VAL A 36 5.64 -2.20 2.94
CA VAL A 36 4.56 -2.22 3.93
C VAL A 36 4.22 -3.66 4.31
N LEU A 37 4.04 -4.56 3.33
CA LEU A 37 3.68 -5.96 3.55
C LEU A 37 4.74 -6.71 4.38
N VAL A 38 6.03 -6.55 4.07
CA VAL A 38 7.10 -7.31 4.73
C VAL A 38 7.47 -6.79 6.11
N ARG A 39 7.01 -5.59 6.48
CA ARG A 39 7.37 -4.94 7.74
C ARG A 39 6.67 -5.53 8.97
N SER A 40 5.48 -6.08 8.79
CA SER A 40 4.58 -6.43 9.89
C SER A 40 3.91 -7.78 9.69
N ALA A 41 3.41 -8.36 10.77
CA ALA A 41 2.42 -9.43 10.72
C ALA A 41 1.03 -8.81 10.50
N TRP A 42 0.22 -9.47 9.67
CA TRP A 42 -1.08 -9.00 9.26
C TRP A 42 -2.18 -9.95 9.69
N THR A 43 -3.28 -9.42 10.18
CA THR A 43 -4.49 -10.21 10.44
C THR A 43 -5.52 -9.91 9.36
N VAL A 44 -6.26 -10.93 8.91
CA VAL A 44 -7.44 -10.75 8.07
C VAL A 44 -8.56 -10.28 8.99
N ASP A 45 -8.98 -9.03 8.87
CA ASP A 45 -10.05 -8.46 9.68
C ASP A 45 -11.35 -8.24 8.90
N TYR A 46 -11.36 -8.62 7.63
CA TYR A 46 -12.52 -8.70 6.78
C TYR A 46 -12.24 -9.62 5.61
N TYR A 47 -13.10 -10.63 5.37
CA TYR A 47 -13.11 -11.46 4.20
C TYR A 47 -14.55 -11.71 3.75
N TYR A 48 -14.85 -11.36 2.51
CA TYR A 48 -16.16 -11.53 1.91
C TYR A 48 -16.03 -12.28 0.58
N ASN A 49 -16.80 -13.37 0.45
CA ASN A 49 -16.94 -14.12 -0.79
C ASN A 49 -18.39 -14.62 -0.83
N THR A 50 -19.28 -13.85 -1.48
CA THR A 50 -20.74 -14.05 -1.46
C THR A 50 -21.40 -13.96 -0.08
N GLN A 51 -20.66 -14.20 0.97
CA GLN A 51 -21.03 -14.05 2.39
C GLN A 51 -19.80 -13.60 3.21
N ASP A 52 -20.06 -13.09 4.40
CA ASP A 52 -18.99 -12.75 5.34
C ASP A 52 -18.38 -14.04 5.92
N MET A 53 -17.08 -14.21 5.71
CA MET A 53 -16.29 -15.34 6.18
C MET A 53 -15.12 -14.89 7.06
N THR A 54 -15.18 -13.70 7.62
CA THR A 54 -14.10 -13.11 8.42
C THR A 54 -13.72 -14.00 9.60
N ASP A 55 -14.69 -14.64 10.25
CA ASP A 55 -14.46 -15.49 11.42
C ASP A 55 -13.59 -16.72 11.11
N GLU A 56 -13.58 -17.20 9.86
CA GLU A 56 -12.74 -18.33 9.44
C GLU A 56 -11.24 -18.00 9.53
N PHE A 57 -10.90 -16.71 9.44
CA PHE A 57 -9.53 -16.22 9.53
C PHE A 57 -9.19 -15.69 10.92
N SER A 58 -10.13 -15.72 11.88
CA SER A 58 -9.91 -15.19 13.23
C SER A 58 -8.69 -15.84 13.87
N SER A 59 -7.88 -15.04 14.58
CA SER A 59 -6.60 -15.41 15.19
C SER A 59 -5.49 -15.87 14.21
N GLY A 60 -5.74 -15.89 12.89
CA GLY A 60 -4.74 -16.16 11.88
C GLY A 60 -3.90 -14.94 11.55
N ARG A 61 -2.65 -15.15 11.12
CA ARG A 61 -1.71 -14.09 10.72
C ARG A 61 -1.07 -14.42 9.38
N LEU A 62 -0.95 -13.41 8.54
CA LEU A 62 -0.16 -13.45 7.31
C LEU A 62 1.20 -12.81 7.58
N LEU A 63 2.26 -13.50 7.18
CA LEU A 63 3.65 -13.09 7.33
C LEU A 63 4.30 -13.07 5.95
N PHE A 64 4.67 -11.88 5.48
CA PHE A 64 5.29 -11.70 4.16
C PHE A 64 6.80 -11.53 4.30
N SER A 65 7.56 -12.13 3.38
CA SER A 65 9.01 -11.99 3.28
C SER A 65 9.38 -11.30 1.97
N SER A 66 10.42 -10.47 1.98
CA SER A 66 10.99 -9.85 0.77
C SER A 66 11.54 -10.87 -0.23
N THR A 67 11.69 -12.13 0.16
CA THR A 67 12.10 -13.23 -0.74
C THR A 67 10.95 -13.81 -1.56
N GLY A 68 9.72 -13.28 -1.42
CA GLY A 68 8.53 -13.81 -2.07
C GLY A 68 7.88 -15.00 -1.33
N ALA A 69 8.34 -15.32 -0.11
CA ALA A 69 7.66 -16.28 0.74
C ALA A 69 6.53 -15.61 1.53
N VAL A 70 5.42 -16.33 1.73
CA VAL A 70 4.34 -15.94 2.63
C VAL A 70 3.98 -17.11 3.53
N GLY A 71 3.61 -16.82 4.78
CA GLY A 71 3.11 -17.82 5.72
C GLY A 71 1.75 -17.39 6.27
N TYR A 72 0.81 -18.33 6.38
CA TYR A 72 -0.39 -18.16 7.18
C TYR A 72 -0.23 -18.93 8.49
N GLN A 73 -0.14 -18.22 9.59
CA GLN A 73 0.06 -18.79 10.93
C GLN A 73 -1.24 -18.77 11.72
N LYS A 74 -1.67 -19.93 12.25
CA LYS A 74 -2.82 -20.06 13.15
C LYS A 74 -2.56 -21.22 14.13
N ASN A 75 -2.85 -21.02 15.41
CA ASN A 75 -2.72 -22.03 16.46
C ASN A 75 -1.33 -22.72 16.54
N GLY A 76 -0.27 -21.96 16.22
CA GLY A 76 1.11 -22.49 16.23
C GLY A 76 1.52 -23.21 14.94
N GLU A 77 0.60 -23.49 14.03
CA GLU A 77 0.89 -24.04 12.70
C GLU A 77 1.16 -22.92 11.68
N ILE A 78 2.04 -23.21 10.73
CA ILE A 78 2.33 -22.30 9.60
C ILE A 78 2.09 -23.05 8.30
N ILE A 79 1.18 -22.49 7.50
CA ILE A 79 0.96 -22.91 6.12
C ILE A 79 1.82 -22.00 5.22
N ALA A 80 2.81 -22.59 4.57
CA ALA A 80 3.72 -21.86 3.71
C ALA A 80 3.14 -21.65 2.31
N GLY A 81 3.50 -20.53 1.72
CA GLY A 81 3.11 -20.15 0.36
C GLY A 81 4.14 -19.23 -0.29
N LYS A 82 3.75 -18.72 -1.44
CA LYS A 82 4.52 -17.72 -2.19
C LYS A 82 3.62 -16.52 -2.46
N TRP A 83 4.25 -15.37 -2.60
CA TRP A 83 3.58 -14.16 -3.03
C TRP A 83 4.43 -13.39 -4.03
N SER A 84 3.79 -12.63 -4.87
CA SER A 84 4.46 -11.71 -5.76
C SER A 84 3.61 -10.46 -5.97
N ARG A 85 4.28 -9.37 -6.33
CA ARG A 85 3.67 -8.10 -6.69
C ARG A 85 3.89 -7.83 -8.17
N LYS A 86 2.86 -7.33 -8.86
CA LYS A 86 2.95 -6.89 -10.25
C LYS A 86 2.03 -5.69 -10.50
N ILE A 87 2.33 -4.94 -11.55
CA ILE A 87 1.46 -3.87 -12.08
C ILE A 87 0.90 -4.37 -13.39
N ASP A 88 -0.41 -4.29 -13.58
CA ASP A 88 -1.06 -4.67 -14.83
C ASP A 88 -1.03 -3.53 -15.87
N ALA A 89 -1.53 -3.81 -17.08
CA ALA A 89 -1.57 -2.84 -18.17
C ALA A 89 -2.47 -1.63 -17.89
N ALA A 90 -3.41 -1.74 -16.95
CA ALA A 90 -4.29 -0.66 -16.50
C ALA A 90 -3.71 0.11 -15.30
N ASN A 91 -2.44 -0.15 -14.95
CA ASN A 91 -1.74 0.42 -13.80
C ASN A 91 -2.37 0.06 -12.44
N ASN A 92 -3.07 -1.08 -12.36
CA ASN A 92 -3.51 -1.62 -11.09
C ASN A 92 -2.37 -2.39 -10.43
N GLU A 93 -2.24 -2.24 -9.13
CA GLU A 93 -1.32 -3.04 -8.33
C GLU A 93 -1.97 -4.37 -7.93
N LEU A 94 -1.30 -5.45 -8.26
CA LEU A 94 -1.78 -6.82 -8.05
C LEU A 94 -0.83 -7.55 -7.11
N ILE A 95 -1.41 -8.27 -6.16
CA ILE A 95 -0.71 -9.17 -5.24
C ILE A 95 -1.21 -10.59 -5.51
N ASP A 96 -0.31 -11.45 -5.93
CA ASP A 96 -0.59 -12.86 -6.17
C ASP A 96 -0.24 -13.66 -4.91
N LEU A 97 -1.17 -14.47 -4.41
CA LEU A 97 -0.99 -15.35 -3.24
C LEU A 97 -1.20 -16.79 -3.66
N GLN A 98 -0.27 -17.67 -3.26
CA GLN A 98 -0.31 -19.10 -3.57
C GLN A 98 0.15 -19.90 -2.36
N PHE A 99 -0.78 -20.49 -1.62
CA PHE A 99 -0.51 -21.43 -0.54
C PHE A 99 -0.63 -22.88 -1.04
N ASN A 100 0.34 -23.70 -0.72
CA ASN A 100 0.24 -25.14 -1.00
C ASN A 100 -0.46 -25.82 0.19
N THR A 101 -1.79 -25.89 0.13
CA THR A 101 -2.60 -26.36 1.27
C THR A 101 -3.86 -27.08 0.84
N SER A 102 -4.28 -28.07 1.66
CA SER A 102 -5.62 -28.67 1.63
C SER A 102 -6.61 -27.95 2.56
N ASN A 103 -6.16 -26.96 3.33
CA ASN A 103 -7.04 -26.14 4.16
C ASN A 103 -7.89 -25.24 3.26
N ALA A 104 -9.20 -25.50 3.21
CA ALA A 104 -10.11 -24.80 2.31
C ALA A 104 -10.14 -23.28 2.56
N ASN A 105 -10.09 -22.86 3.82
CA ASN A 105 -10.15 -21.43 4.16
C ASN A 105 -8.88 -20.69 3.70
N VAL A 106 -7.70 -21.25 3.96
CA VAL A 106 -6.43 -20.67 3.47
C VAL A 106 -6.35 -20.74 1.95
N GLY A 107 -6.90 -21.80 1.36
CA GLY A 107 -7.03 -21.95 -0.09
C GLY A 107 -7.84 -20.85 -0.78
N MET A 108 -8.78 -20.22 -0.07
CA MET A 108 -9.54 -19.06 -0.59
C MET A 108 -8.65 -17.81 -0.80
N LEU A 109 -7.50 -17.74 -0.15
CA LEU A 109 -6.53 -16.67 -0.38
C LEU A 109 -5.70 -16.87 -1.65
N ASN A 110 -5.74 -18.08 -2.26
CA ASN A 110 -5.01 -18.41 -3.49
C ASN A 110 -5.65 -17.73 -4.70
N GLU A 111 -5.36 -16.45 -4.84
CA GLU A 111 -5.88 -15.63 -5.94
C GLU A 111 -4.90 -14.50 -6.25
N THR A 112 -5.10 -13.87 -7.41
CA THR A 112 -4.50 -12.59 -7.72
C THR A 112 -5.42 -11.48 -7.20
N TRP A 113 -4.96 -10.72 -6.25
CA TRP A 113 -5.68 -9.66 -5.56
C TRP A 113 -5.33 -8.30 -6.10
N LYS A 114 -6.31 -7.51 -6.48
CA LYS A 114 -6.14 -6.11 -6.83
C LYS A 114 -6.13 -5.26 -5.57
N LEU A 115 -5.08 -4.48 -5.38
CA LEU A 115 -4.99 -3.54 -4.26
C LEU A 115 -5.90 -2.34 -4.54
N ILE A 116 -6.86 -2.10 -3.66
CA ILE A 116 -7.83 -1.00 -3.76
C ILE A 116 -7.37 0.20 -2.96
N SER A 117 -6.86 -0.03 -1.76
CA SER A 117 -6.28 1.03 -0.93
C SER A 117 -5.24 0.47 0.02
N HIS A 118 -4.28 1.31 0.38
CA HIS A 118 -3.26 0.94 1.35
C HIS A 118 -2.90 2.10 2.28
N SER A 119 -2.56 1.75 3.51
CA SER A 119 -1.88 2.62 4.47
C SER A 119 -0.79 1.80 5.17
N SER A 120 -0.06 2.41 6.09
CA SER A 120 0.98 1.70 6.85
C SER A 120 0.46 0.53 7.71
N ASN A 121 -0.83 0.49 8.00
CA ASN A 121 -1.44 -0.47 8.92
C ASN A 121 -2.71 -1.15 8.39
N LEU A 122 -3.12 -0.85 7.14
CA LEU A 122 -4.34 -1.41 6.55
C LEU A 122 -4.21 -1.51 5.04
N LEU A 123 -4.57 -2.68 4.50
CA LEU A 123 -4.60 -2.96 3.07
C LEU A 123 -5.96 -3.57 2.72
N LEU A 124 -6.59 -3.02 1.68
CA LEU A 124 -7.87 -3.50 1.14
C LEU A 124 -7.66 -4.05 -0.26
N PHE A 125 -8.16 -5.24 -0.47
CA PHE A 125 -8.04 -5.97 -1.73
C PHE A 125 -9.40 -6.39 -2.29
N GLU A 126 -9.46 -6.53 -3.59
CA GLU A 126 -10.57 -7.07 -4.38
C GLU A 126 -10.05 -8.18 -5.28
N GLY A 127 -10.84 -9.25 -5.49
CA GLY A 127 -10.47 -10.34 -6.40
C GLY A 127 -10.26 -9.80 -7.82
N ASN A 128 -9.16 -10.19 -8.46
CA ASN A 128 -8.86 -9.75 -9.83
C ASN A 128 -9.71 -10.54 -10.85
N GLY A 129 -10.89 -10.06 -11.11
CA GLY A 129 -11.88 -10.71 -11.98
C GLY A 129 -13.25 -10.85 -11.31
N SER A 130 -13.35 -10.53 -10.02
CA SER A 130 -14.61 -10.51 -9.29
C SER A 130 -14.64 -9.39 -8.26
N THR A 131 -15.55 -8.43 -8.43
CA THR A 131 -15.79 -7.36 -7.45
C THR A 131 -16.55 -7.84 -6.21
N ASP A 132 -17.03 -9.10 -6.24
CA ASP A 132 -17.82 -9.70 -5.16
C ASP A 132 -16.95 -10.39 -4.11
N VAL A 133 -15.63 -10.52 -4.37
CA VAL A 133 -14.68 -11.10 -3.42
C VAL A 133 -13.74 -9.99 -2.95
N ARG A 134 -13.69 -9.80 -1.64
CA ARG A 134 -12.87 -8.76 -1.01
C ARG A 134 -12.24 -9.26 0.26
N PHE A 135 -11.02 -8.84 0.53
CA PHE A 135 -10.46 -9.01 1.85
C PHE A 135 -9.64 -7.80 2.28
N ARG A 136 -9.55 -7.64 3.58
CA ARG A 136 -8.80 -6.58 4.22
C ARG A 136 -7.88 -7.16 5.27
N ILE A 137 -6.65 -6.68 5.29
CA ILE A 137 -5.69 -7.02 6.31
C ILE A 137 -5.25 -5.78 7.08
N LYS A 138 -5.01 -5.94 8.36
CA LYS A 138 -4.49 -4.89 9.24
C LYS A 138 -3.34 -5.41 10.09
N THR A 139 -2.45 -4.52 10.49
CA THR A 139 -1.45 -4.81 11.51
C THR A 139 -2.11 -4.95 12.89
N GLN A 140 -1.48 -5.72 13.75
CA GLN A 140 -1.88 -5.79 15.17
C GLN A 140 -1.38 -4.58 15.94
#